data_68feb53615e6fb3a879b07540708916d
#
_entry.id   68feb53615e6fb3a879b07540708916d
#
_cell.length_a   1.000
_cell.length_b   1.000
_cell.length_c   1.000
_cell.angle_alpha   90.00
_cell.angle_beta   90.00
_cell.angle_gamma   90.00
#
_symmetry.space_group_name_H-M   'P 1'
#
loop_
_entity.id
_entity.type
_entity.pdbx_description
1 polymer ?
#
loop_
_entity_poly.entity_id
_entity_poly.type
_entity_poly.pdbx_seq_one_letter_code
_entity_poly.pdbx_strand_id
1 'polypeptide(L)'
;MTAKKKTALDPTPLFTKTFDYTVWLMQASNHFPRSQRFFVTQRFVDAALNFQELVLEANVKRMPERREKLLLADVQLDKLRIYLRLALRLEWLTPGQYQHGAAMVAEMGRLLGGWQRALRKDKNQAPSDSGQEDPGQETPDGAAPQTNP
;
A
#
# COMPACT_ATOMS: atom_id res chain seq x y z
N MET A 1 10.80 24.03 22.87
CA MET A 1 10.92 22.89 21.90
C MET A 1 9.76 21.95 22.14
N THR A 2 8.79 22.02 21.29
CA THR A 2 7.68 21.10 21.33
C THR A 2 8.14 19.76 20.80
N ALA A 3 8.15 18.75 21.67
CA ALA A 3 8.34 17.38 21.24
C ALA A 3 7.27 17.05 20.21
N LYS A 4 7.69 16.79 18.97
CA LYS A 4 6.77 16.26 17.98
C LYS A 4 6.26 14.91 18.48
N LYS A 5 4.99 14.84 18.86
CA LYS A 5 4.32 13.55 18.98
C LYS A 5 4.60 12.78 17.67
N LYS A 6 5.04 11.54 17.79
CA LYS A 6 5.06 10.62 16.65
C LYS A 6 3.61 10.42 16.21
N THR A 7 3.15 11.31 15.37
CA THR A 7 1.94 11.14 14.58
C THR A 7 2.21 10.11 13.52
N ALA A 8 1.15 9.51 13.02
CA ALA A 8 1.14 8.55 11.93
C ALA A 8 2.20 8.85 10.85
N LEU A 9 2.75 7.82 10.26
CA LEU A 9 3.74 7.91 9.19
C LEU A 9 3.30 8.91 8.12
N ASP A 10 4.18 9.83 7.76
CA ASP A 10 3.98 10.77 6.67
C ASP A 10 4.21 10.06 5.32
N PRO A 11 3.20 9.93 4.44
CA PRO A 11 3.36 9.29 3.14
C PRO A 11 3.99 10.19 2.08
N THR A 12 4.25 11.46 2.37
CA THR A 12 4.74 12.43 1.39
C THR A 12 6.03 11.98 0.69
N PRO A 13 7.05 11.41 1.37
CA PRO A 13 8.24 10.91 0.70
C PRO A 13 7.94 9.83 -0.35
N LEU A 14 6.97 8.97 -0.10
CA LEU A 14 6.54 7.96 -1.08
C LEU A 14 5.92 8.61 -2.31
N PHE A 15 5.06 9.60 -2.13
CA PHE A 15 4.44 10.33 -3.25
C PHE A 15 5.49 11.04 -4.09
N THR A 16 6.43 11.73 -3.47
CA THR A 16 7.51 12.42 -4.17
C THR A 16 8.37 11.45 -4.97
N LYS A 17 8.79 10.36 -4.36
CA LYS A 17 9.63 9.36 -5.02
C LYS A 17 8.89 8.69 -6.17
N THR A 18 7.62 8.39 -6.01
CA THR A 18 6.79 7.80 -7.05
C THR A 18 6.62 8.73 -8.23
N PHE A 19 6.39 10.01 -7.98
CA PHE A 19 6.28 11.02 -9.03
C PHE A 19 7.59 11.14 -9.81
N ASP A 20 8.72 11.25 -9.12
CA ASP A 20 10.03 11.34 -9.75
C ASP A 20 10.32 10.10 -10.62
N TYR A 21 9.97 8.92 -10.12
CA TYR A 21 10.12 7.68 -10.88
C TYR A 21 9.25 7.68 -12.13
N THR A 22 8.01 8.09 -12.04
CA THR A 22 7.09 8.15 -13.19
C THR A 22 7.63 9.10 -14.25
N VAL A 23 8.12 10.27 -13.86
CA VAL A 23 8.75 11.24 -14.80
C VAL A 23 9.97 10.61 -15.46
N TRP A 24 10.85 9.99 -14.68
CA TRP A 24 12.03 9.31 -15.22
C TRP A 24 11.65 8.20 -16.22
N LEU A 25 10.67 7.37 -15.86
CA LEU A 25 10.24 6.27 -16.71
C LEU A 25 9.65 6.78 -18.04
N MET A 26 8.83 7.80 -17.99
CA MET A 26 8.24 8.38 -19.20
C MET A 26 9.30 8.95 -20.13
N GLN A 27 10.34 9.56 -19.58
CA GLN A 27 11.48 10.07 -20.37
C GLN A 27 12.33 8.91 -20.93
N ALA A 28 12.67 7.94 -20.10
CA ALA A 28 13.47 6.80 -20.52
C ALA A 28 12.75 5.95 -21.58
N SER A 29 11.44 5.75 -21.43
CA SER A 29 10.64 4.94 -22.35
C SER A 29 10.45 5.56 -23.73
N ASN A 30 10.72 6.85 -23.91
CA ASN A 30 10.73 7.48 -25.22
C ASN A 30 11.77 6.87 -26.17
N HIS A 31 12.79 6.24 -25.62
CA HIS A 31 13.85 5.57 -26.37
C HIS A 31 13.58 4.08 -26.61
N PHE A 32 12.49 3.55 -26.07
CA PHE A 32 12.10 2.17 -26.30
C PHE A 32 11.62 1.96 -27.74
N PRO A 33 11.71 0.74 -28.30
CA PRO A 33 11.25 0.48 -29.65
C PRO A 33 9.80 0.90 -29.86
N ARG A 34 9.52 1.63 -30.94
CA ARG A 34 8.16 2.08 -31.29
C ARG A 34 7.19 0.92 -31.49
N SER A 35 7.69 -0.22 -31.96
CA SER A 35 6.90 -1.45 -32.13
C SER A 35 6.32 -1.97 -30.81
N GLN A 36 6.89 -1.59 -29.67
CA GLN A 36 6.44 -2.02 -28.35
C GLN A 36 5.59 -0.98 -27.62
N ARG A 37 5.31 0.18 -28.26
CA ARG A 37 4.61 1.31 -27.63
C ARG A 37 3.27 0.90 -27.01
N PHE A 38 2.49 0.10 -27.71
CA PHE A 38 1.16 -0.33 -27.29
C PHE A 38 1.15 -1.70 -26.59
N PHE A 39 2.30 -2.28 -26.38
CA PHE A 39 2.46 -3.58 -25.73
C PHE A 39 3.20 -3.44 -24.42
N VAL A 40 4.49 -3.67 -24.42
CA VAL A 40 5.29 -3.67 -23.19
C VAL A 40 5.48 -2.28 -22.62
N THR A 41 5.78 -1.29 -23.45
CA THR A 41 5.99 0.09 -22.99
C THR A 41 4.76 0.62 -22.27
N GLN A 42 3.58 0.45 -22.83
CA GLN A 42 2.32 0.88 -22.23
C GLN A 42 2.10 0.21 -20.87
N ARG A 43 2.29 -1.10 -20.79
CA ARG A 43 2.11 -1.84 -19.52
C ARG A 43 3.08 -1.39 -18.44
N PHE A 44 4.31 -1.08 -18.85
CA PHE A 44 5.33 -0.58 -17.95
C PHE A 44 4.93 0.78 -17.37
N VAL A 45 4.53 1.70 -18.22
CA VAL A 45 4.07 3.04 -17.80
C VAL A 45 2.77 2.94 -16.97
N ASP A 46 1.83 2.09 -17.39
CA ASP A 46 0.59 1.86 -16.65
C ASP A 46 0.86 1.34 -15.24
N ALA A 47 1.82 0.45 -15.07
CA ALA A 47 2.17 -0.05 -13.74
C ALA A 47 2.67 1.07 -12.82
N ALA A 48 3.45 2.01 -13.33
CA ALA A 48 3.91 3.18 -12.57
C ALA A 48 2.75 4.12 -12.22
N LEU A 49 1.88 4.40 -13.17
CA LEU A 49 0.70 5.24 -12.95
C LEU A 49 -0.29 4.59 -12.00
N ASN A 50 -0.54 3.28 -12.15
CA ASN A 50 -1.41 2.53 -11.25
C ASN A 50 -0.86 2.53 -9.82
N PHE A 51 0.44 2.38 -9.65
CA PHE A 51 1.07 2.48 -8.33
C PHE A 51 0.82 3.84 -7.71
N GLN A 52 1.06 4.91 -8.46
CA GLN A 52 0.85 6.27 -7.99
C GLN A 52 -0.61 6.53 -7.58
N GLU A 53 -1.56 6.09 -8.40
CA GLU A 53 -2.99 6.22 -8.12
C GLU A 53 -3.38 5.44 -6.87
N LEU A 54 -2.89 4.21 -6.72
CA LEU A 54 -3.21 3.35 -5.57
C LEU A 54 -2.69 3.93 -4.25
N VAL A 55 -1.50 4.50 -4.22
CA VAL A 55 -0.98 5.12 -3.00
C VAL A 55 -1.72 6.41 -2.65
N LEU A 56 -2.16 7.18 -3.65
CA LEU A 56 -3.01 8.34 -3.44
C LEU A 56 -4.38 7.93 -2.89
N GLU A 57 -5.00 6.91 -3.48
CA GLU A 57 -6.27 6.37 -3.02
C GLU A 57 -6.16 5.82 -1.60
N ALA A 58 -5.09 5.10 -1.28
CA ALA A 58 -4.84 4.59 0.07
C ALA A 58 -4.77 5.72 1.10
N ASN A 59 -4.21 6.87 0.72
CA ASN A 59 -4.07 8.01 1.62
C ASN A 59 -5.42 8.60 2.04
N VAL A 60 -6.43 8.55 1.18
CA VAL A 60 -7.78 9.10 1.47
C VAL A 60 -8.74 8.05 2.02
N LYS A 61 -8.40 6.78 1.94
CA LYS A 61 -9.22 5.68 2.47
C LYS A 61 -8.91 5.40 3.94
N ARG A 62 -9.89 4.82 4.64
CA ARG A 62 -9.73 4.28 5.99
C ARG A 62 -9.49 2.78 5.95
N MET A 63 -9.09 2.21 7.09
CA MET A 63 -9.01 0.76 7.23
C MET A 63 -10.41 0.13 7.12
N PRO A 64 -10.56 -1.08 6.54
CA PRO A 64 -9.49 -1.93 5.97
C PRO A 64 -9.10 -1.60 4.52
N GLU A 65 -9.85 -0.72 3.84
CA GLU A 65 -9.65 -0.40 2.42
C GLU A 65 -8.26 0.15 2.13
N ARG A 66 -7.71 0.96 3.04
CA ARG A 66 -6.34 1.47 2.92
C ARG A 66 -5.33 0.34 2.77
N ARG A 67 -5.45 -0.70 3.58
CA ARG A 67 -4.58 -1.88 3.52
C ARG A 67 -4.68 -2.58 2.17
N GLU A 68 -5.90 -2.75 1.67
CA GLU A 68 -6.13 -3.39 0.36
C GLU A 68 -5.46 -2.61 -0.77
N LYS A 69 -5.59 -1.28 -0.76
CA LYS A 69 -4.95 -0.41 -1.76
C LYS A 69 -3.43 -0.52 -1.72
N LEU A 70 -2.84 -0.59 -0.53
CA LEU A 70 -1.38 -0.75 -0.39
C LEU A 70 -0.91 -2.12 -0.85
N LEU A 71 -1.68 -3.18 -0.65
CA LEU A 71 -1.38 -4.52 -1.19
C LEU A 71 -1.41 -4.52 -2.72
N LEU A 72 -2.41 -3.87 -3.32
CA LEU A 72 -2.48 -3.73 -4.78
C LEU A 72 -1.32 -2.90 -5.32
N ALA A 73 -0.91 -1.85 -4.60
CA ALA A 73 0.26 -1.06 -4.95
C ALA A 73 1.54 -1.91 -4.94
N ASP A 74 1.69 -2.79 -3.98
CA ASP A 74 2.84 -3.70 -3.88
C ASP A 74 2.93 -4.63 -5.11
N VAL A 75 1.81 -5.10 -5.62
CA VAL A 75 1.76 -5.87 -6.88
C VAL A 75 2.26 -5.03 -8.06
N GLN A 76 1.92 -3.75 -8.13
CA GLN A 76 2.42 -2.88 -9.20
C GLN A 76 3.94 -2.69 -9.10
N LEU A 77 4.52 -2.62 -7.90
CA LEU A 77 5.97 -2.59 -7.73
C LEU A 77 6.64 -3.84 -8.28
N ASP A 78 6.06 -5.00 -8.07
CA ASP A 78 6.59 -6.26 -8.61
C ASP A 78 6.56 -6.24 -10.14
N LYS A 79 5.50 -5.72 -10.74
CA LYS A 79 5.42 -5.51 -12.20
C LYS A 79 6.54 -4.59 -12.69
N LEU A 80 6.78 -3.48 -11.99
CA LEU A 80 7.86 -2.55 -12.33
C LEU A 80 9.23 -3.22 -12.29
N ARG A 81 9.48 -4.06 -11.30
CA ARG A 81 10.73 -4.82 -11.19
C ARG A 81 10.92 -5.77 -12.38
N ILE A 82 9.87 -6.45 -12.78
CA ILE A 82 9.89 -7.35 -13.93
C ILE A 82 10.14 -6.58 -15.23
N TYR A 83 9.42 -5.48 -15.46
CA TYR A 83 9.57 -4.68 -16.67
C TYR A 83 10.95 -4.00 -16.77
N LEU A 84 11.51 -3.56 -15.65
CA LEU A 84 12.89 -3.04 -15.61
C LEU A 84 13.90 -4.10 -16.07
N ARG A 85 13.78 -5.32 -15.54
CA ARG A 85 14.66 -6.43 -15.92
C ARG A 85 14.49 -6.80 -17.39
N LEU A 86 13.27 -6.80 -17.90
CA LEU A 86 12.96 -7.06 -19.29
C LEU A 86 13.60 -6.00 -20.21
N ALA A 87 13.45 -4.73 -19.85
CA ALA A 87 14.02 -3.62 -20.62
C ALA A 87 15.56 -3.65 -20.62
N LEU A 88 16.18 -4.05 -19.52
CA LEU A 88 17.63 -4.27 -19.48
C LEU A 88 18.04 -5.42 -20.37
N ARG A 89 17.38 -6.56 -20.27
CA ARG A 89 17.68 -7.76 -21.06
C ARG A 89 17.56 -7.54 -22.56
N LEU A 90 16.57 -6.75 -22.96
CA LEU A 90 16.34 -6.39 -24.35
C LEU A 90 17.16 -5.17 -24.82
N GLU A 91 18.04 -4.67 -23.95
CA GLU A 91 18.90 -3.52 -24.23
C GLU A 91 18.14 -2.22 -24.53
N TRP A 92 16.91 -2.09 -24.03
CA TRP A 92 16.14 -0.83 -24.10
C TRP A 92 16.60 0.18 -23.05
N LEU A 93 17.18 -0.30 -21.96
CA LEU A 93 17.84 0.48 -20.93
C LEU A 93 19.31 0.12 -20.88
N THR A 94 20.17 1.11 -20.70
CA THR A 94 21.56 0.87 -20.37
C THR A 94 21.69 0.31 -18.94
N PRO A 95 22.79 -0.38 -18.58
CA PRO A 95 23.00 -0.80 -17.20
C PRO A 95 22.91 0.34 -16.19
N GLY A 96 23.41 1.53 -16.50
CA GLY A 96 23.30 2.71 -15.65
C GLY A 96 21.88 3.18 -15.46
N GLN A 97 21.09 3.24 -16.52
CA GLN A 97 19.66 3.58 -16.46
C GLN A 97 18.88 2.55 -15.65
N TYR A 98 19.16 1.27 -15.85
CA TYR A 98 18.54 0.20 -15.07
C TYR A 98 18.84 0.34 -13.58
N GLN A 99 20.10 0.55 -13.21
CA GLN A 99 20.50 0.73 -11.82
C GLN A 99 19.79 1.91 -11.17
N HIS A 100 19.68 3.02 -11.89
CA HIS A 100 18.97 4.21 -11.42
C HIS A 100 17.49 3.92 -11.19
N GLY A 101 16.81 3.33 -12.15
CA GLY A 101 15.39 2.97 -12.03
C GLY A 101 15.14 1.93 -10.96
N ALA A 102 16.00 0.91 -10.85
CA ALA A 102 15.91 -0.13 -9.84
C ALA A 102 16.09 0.43 -8.42
N ALA A 103 17.02 1.37 -8.24
CA ALA A 103 17.22 2.04 -6.96
C ALA A 103 15.99 2.87 -6.54
N MET A 104 15.35 3.56 -7.48
CA MET A 104 14.12 4.30 -7.21
C MET A 104 12.98 3.37 -6.81
N VAL A 105 12.80 2.26 -7.51
CA VAL A 105 11.77 1.26 -7.19
C VAL A 105 12.04 0.61 -5.83
N ALA A 106 13.29 0.33 -5.50
CA ALA A 106 13.67 -0.21 -4.20
C ALA A 106 13.31 0.78 -3.07
N GLU A 107 13.54 2.07 -3.28
CA GLU A 107 13.17 3.11 -2.30
C GLU A 107 11.66 3.22 -2.16
N MET A 108 10.90 3.18 -3.26
CA MET A 108 9.45 3.13 -3.24
C MET A 108 8.95 1.93 -2.43
N GLY A 109 9.55 0.77 -2.64
CA GLY A 109 9.22 -0.45 -1.89
C GLY A 109 9.52 -0.34 -0.41
N ARG A 110 10.64 0.28 -0.04
CA ARG A 110 11.01 0.54 1.36
C ARG A 110 10.00 1.46 2.04
N LEU A 111 9.61 2.54 1.38
CA LEU A 111 8.65 3.51 1.89
C LEU A 111 7.25 2.90 2.01
N LEU A 112 6.81 2.15 1.01
CA LEU A 112 5.54 1.43 1.03
C LEU A 112 5.50 0.41 2.18
N GLY A 113 6.56 -0.38 2.33
CA GLY A 113 6.69 -1.36 3.41
C GLY A 113 6.65 -0.71 4.78
N GLY A 114 7.27 0.46 4.95
CA GLY A 114 7.21 1.26 6.16
C GLY A 114 5.78 1.68 6.52
N TRP A 115 5.03 2.13 5.53
CA TRP A 115 3.62 2.49 5.72
C TRP A 115 2.77 1.27 6.12
N GLN A 116 2.95 0.15 5.43
CA GLN A 116 2.24 -1.10 5.76
C GLN A 116 2.54 -1.57 7.19
N ARG A 117 3.81 -1.48 7.63
CA ARG A 117 4.19 -1.83 9.01
C ARG A 117 3.56 -0.90 10.05
N ALA A 118 3.50 0.39 9.77
CA ALA A 118 2.86 1.37 10.65
C ALA A 118 1.39 1.05 10.86
N LEU A 119 0.67 0.67 9.80
CA LEU A 119 -0.74 0.29 9.89
C LEU A 119 -0.96 -0.99 10.72
N ARG A 120 -0.03 -1.95 10.67
CA ARG A 120 -0.11 -3.16 11.48
C ARG A 120 0.11 -2.88 12.95
N LYS A 121 1.01 -1.96 13.29
CA LYS A 121 1.25 -1.52 14.68
C LYS A 121 0.02 -0.84 15.26
N ASP A 122 -0.62 0.04 14.51
CA ASP A 122 -1.82 0.74 14.94
C ASP A 122 -2.95 -0.25 15.25
N LYS A 123 -3.10 -1.29 14.46
CA LYS A 123 -4.08 -2.36 14.72
C LYS A 123 -3.82 -3.10 16.03
N ASN A 124 -2.56 -3.33 16.37
CA ASN A 124 -2.17 -4.04 17.59
C ASN A 124 -2.28 -3.15 18.84
N GLN A 125 -2.36 -1.84 18.68
CA GLN A 125 -2.51 -0.87 19.76
C GLN A 125 -3.96 -0.41 19.96
N ALA A 126 -4.87 -0.72 19.05
CA ALA A 126 -6.28 -0.48 19.23
C ALA A 126 -6.76 -1.30 20.43
N PRO A 127 -7.44 -0.68 21.45
CA PRO A 127 -8.02 -1.44 22.53
C PRO A 127 -8.96 -2.46 21.94
N SER A 128 -8.75 -3.72 22.29
CA SER A 128 -9.74 -4.74 22.04
C SER A 128 -10.97 -4.31 22.84
N ASP A 129 -11.98 -3.80 22.16
CA ASP A 129 -13.31 -3.68 22.72
C ASP A 129 -13.82 -5.13 22.84
N SER A 130 -13.33 -5.80 23.85
CA SER A 130 -13.97 -6.97 24.35
C SER A 130 -15.24 -6.46 25.03
N GLY A 131 -16.30 -6.40 24.24
CA GLY A 131 -17.62 -6.25 24.77
C GLY A 131 -17.80 -7.30 25.85
N GLN A 132 -17.68 -6.86 27.08
CA GLN A 132 -18.10 -7.63 28.23
C GLN A 132 -19.62 -7.64 28.11
N GLU A 133 -20.14 -8.64 27.44
CA GLU A 133 -21.54 -9.01 27.61
C GLU A 133 -21.67 -9.37 29.08
N ASP A 134 -22.33 -8.49 29.80
CA ASP A 134 -22.81 -8.75 31.14
C ASP A 134 -23.73 -9.97 31.05
N PRO A 135 -23.37 -11.11 31.66
CA PRO A 135 -24.27 -12.23 31.71
C PRO A 135 -25.48 -11.79 32.55
N GLY A 136 -26.61 -11.65 31.85
CA GLY A 136 -27.86 -11.22 32.42
C GLY A 136 -28.11 -11.90 33.75
N GLN A 137 -28.41 -11.11 34.74
CA GLN A 137 -28.97 -11.55 36.01
C GLN A 137 -30.23 -12.36 35.70
N GLU A 138 -30.12 -13.65 35.83
CA GLU A 138 -31.28 -14.49 36.02
C GLU A 138 -31.90 -14.10 37.36
N THR A 139 -33.01 -13.45 37.30
CA THR A 139 -33.90 -13.36 38.47
C THR A 139 -34.52 -14.73 38.68
N PRO A 140 -34.34 -15.37 39.82
CA PRO A 140 -35.09 -16.56 40.13
C PRO A 140 -36.54 -16.17 40.31
N ASP A 141 -37.36 -16.57 39.36
CA ASP A 141 -38.79 -16.42 39.48
C ASP A 141 -39.29 -17.35 40.57
N GLY A 142 -39.87 -16.70 41.56
CA GLY A 142 -40.31 -17.36 42.76
C GLY A 142 -41.53 -18.21 42.51
N ALA A 143 -41.52 -19.25 43.25
CA ALA A 143 -42.56 -20.14 43.75
C ALA A 143 -43.96 -19.96 43.21
N ALA A 144 -44.43 -21.00 42.56
CA ALA A 144 -45.83 -21.18 42.24
C ALA A 144 -46.69 -21.25 43.52
N PRO A 145 -47.86 -20.60 43.55
CA PRO A 145 -48.75 -20.74 44.69
C PRO A 145 -49.34 -22.11 44.70
N GLN A 146 -49.22 -22.76 45.82
CA GLN A 146 -49.94 -23.98 46.07
C GLN A 146 -51.39 -23.64 46.46
N THR A 147 -52.31 -24.02 45.64
CA THR A 147 -53.72 -24.05 46.02
C THR A 147 -54.00 -25.45 46.59
N ASN A 148 -54.42 -25.49 47.81
CA ASN A 148 -54.99 -26.69 48.40
C ASN A 148 -56.48 -26.48 48.64
N PRO A 149 -57.28 -27.57 48.51
CA PRO A 149 -58.71 -27.53 48.42
C PRO A 149 -59.47 -27.15 49.67
#